data_9f6479e8ac270269132ec455b3173d72
#
_entry.id   9f6479e8ac270269132ec455b3173d72
#
_cell.length_a   1.000
_cell.length_b   1.000
_cell.length_c   1.000
_cell.angle_alpha   90.00
_cell.angle_beta   90.00
_cell.angle_gamma   90.00
#
_symmetry.space_group_name_H-M   'P 1'
#
loop_
_entity.id
_entity.type
_entity.pdbx_description
1 polymer ?
#
loop_
_entity_poly.entity_id
_entity_poly.type
_entity_poly.pdbx_seq_one_letter_code
_entity_poly.pdbx_strand_id
1 'polypeptide(L)'
;MRRSRLAKILSLASLACMALVIGCGSNTAKITFVSEVDGDAEIFVIDPDSGISTPLTDNRSSDRNPIWSPDGKLVAYVSDESGDLEINRVDRNGKLVERLTNIPGDDEAPLWSPNGEDLAFISHQDGNAEVYLLPMDSRKAIRITAKDPDDMLGDWSPDGVWLAFSRRGSSEERGLWLRNPDGVNLVHLTEENDSDPRWSPNGKHIVFVRVTDGNSDLYLASRLKDGTWQDDVQLTRLTQHEEDDLGAAWSPNSNTIAFVSFRDGNGEIYIMEEDGSRQLRLTTNEADDLEPVWSPNGSRMVFVSHLYGPGEIFIMDHDGGNQRRLTTNSAEDYSPDW
;
A
#
# COMPACT_ATOMS: atom_id res chain seq x y z
N MET A 1 45.11 -80.70 -7.77
CA MET A 1 44.87 -80.77 -6.31
C MET A 1 45.43 -79.47 -5.65
N ARG A 2 44.68 -78.96 -4.73
CA ARG A 2 44.93 -77.82 -3.86
C ARG A 2 44.75 -76.43 -4.38
N ARG A 3 43.71 -75.92 -3.85
CA ARG A 3 43.18 -74.52 -3.86
C ARG A 3 44.01 -73.67 -2.93
N SER A 4 44.22 -72.41 -3.31
CA SER A 4 44.55 -71.37 -2.36
C SER A 4 43.62 -70.18 -2.56
N ARG A 5 42.97 -69.81 -1.50
CA ARG A 5 42.08 -68.67 -1.37
C ARG A 5 42.88 -67.40 -1.24
N LEU A 6 42.55 -66.41 -2.04
CA LEU A 6 42.91 -65.01 -1.73
C LEU A 6 41.63 -64.19 -1.53
N ALA A 7 41.47 -63.79 -0.27
CA ALA A 7 40.42 -62.85 0.14
C ALA A 7 40.83 -61.46 -0.34
N LYS A 8 39.96 -60.80 -1.12
CA LYS A 8 40.07 -59.41 -1.42
C LYS A 8 39.22 -58.64 -0.40
N ILE A 9 39.86 -57.84 0.39
CA ILE A 9 39.27 -56.81 1.27
C ILE A 9 38.82 -55.67 0.38
N LEU A 10 37.48 -55.47 0.25
CA LEU A 10 36.90 -54.27 -0.31
C LEU A 10 36.77 -53.26 0.83
N SER A 11 37.53 -52.17 0.76
CA SER A 11 37.31 -51.00 1.58
C SER A 11 36.11 -50.23 1.02
N LEU A 12 35.03 -50.14 1.78
CA LEU A 12 33.95 -49.21 1.52
C LEU A 12 34.43 -47.76 1.86
N ALA A 13 34.72 -47.01 0.82
CA ALA A 13 34.79 -45.54 0.96
C ALA A 13 33.34 -45.04 0.96
N SER A 14 32.86 -44.59 2.12
CA SER A 14 31.61 -43.87 2.26
C SER A 14 31.77 -42.51 1.59
N LEU A 15 31.20 -42.33 0.39
CA LEU A 15 30.99 -41.05 -0.22
C LEU A 15 29.87 -40.34 0.56
N ALA A 16 30.24 -39.48 1.48
CA ALA A 16 29.30 -38.49 2.05
C ALA A 16 28.90 -37.53 0.94
N CYS A 17 27.73 -37.75 0.38
CA CYS A 17 27.07 -36.78 -0.49
C CYS A 17 26.67 -35.59 0.38
N MET A 18 27.54 -34.56 0.43
CA MET A 18 27.18 -33.24 0.92
C MET A 18 26.19 -32.69 -0.10
N ALA A 19 24.89 -32.83 0.18
CA ALA A 19 23.88 -32.08 -0.48
C ALA A 19 24.13 -30.61 -0.15
N LEU A 20 24.72 -29.89 -1.09
CA LEU A 20 24.67 -28.42 -1.10
C LEU A 20 23.20 -28.06 -1.21
N VAL A 21 22.57 -27.76 -0.09
CA VAL A 21 21.33 -27.01 -0.09
C VAL A 21 21.71 -25.61 -0.60
N ILE A 22 21.70 -25.44 -1.92
CA ILE A 22 21.58 -24.14 -2.52
C ILE A 22 20.19 -23.66 -2.05
N GLY A 23 20.19 -22.88 -1.00
CA GLY A 23 19.02 -22.13 -0.60
C GLY A 23 18.63 -21.27 -1.80
N CYS A 24 17.69 -21.73 -2.61
CA CYS A 24 16.85 -20.86 -3.39
C CYS A 24 16.19 -19.97 -2.35
N GLY A 25 16.75 -18.79 -2.14
CA GLY A 25 16.06 -17.73 -1.44
C GLY A 25 14.74 -17.55 -2.19
N SER A 26 13.64 -17.99 -1.58
CA SER A 26 12.31 -17.69 -2.08
C SER A 26 12.24 -16.19 -2.16
N ASN A 27 12.11 -15.66 -3.37
CA ASN A 27 11.91 -14.24 -3.61
C ASN A 27 10.43 -13.94 -3.30
N THR A 28 9.99 -14.32 -2.09
CA THR A 28 8.65 -14.00 -1.59
C THR A 28 8.59 -12.51 -1.41
N ALA A 29 7.58 -11.90 -1.97
CA ALA A 29 7.29 -10.49 -1.73
C ALA A 29 7.16 -10.28 -0.22
N LYS A 30 7.94 -9.37 0.33
CA LYS A 30 7.93 -9.03 1.75
C LYS A 30 6.91 -7.93 2.01
N ILE A 31 6.39 -7.90 3.22
CA ILE A 31 5.52 -6.84 3.71
C ILE A 31 6.40 -5.82 4.43
N THR A 32 6.28 -4.53 4.09
CA THR A 32 6.82 -3.45 4.92
C THR A 32 5.73 -2.91 5.84
N PHE A 33 6.12 -2.36 6.97
CA PHE A 33 5.22 -1.77 7.96
C PHE A 33 5.98 -0.83 8.89
N VAL A 34 5.27 -0.04 9.65
CA VAL A 34 5.82 0.82 10.72
C VAL A 34 5.71 0.09 12.05
N SER A 35 6.73 0.19 12.90
CA SER A 35 6.69 -0.29 14.29
C SER A 35 7.30 0.73 15.25
N GLU A 36 6.66 0.94 16.41
CA GLU A 36 7.10 1.86 17.46
C GLU A 36 7.82 1.14 18.61
N VAL A 37 8.65 0.13 18.30
CA VAL A 37 9.29 -0.77 19.28
C VAL A 37 10.14 -0.02 20.31
N ASP A 38 10.90 0.99 19.90
CA ASP A 38 11.87 1.70 20.74
C ASP A 38 11.39 3.11 21.15
N GLY A 39 10.12 3.45 20.87
CA GLY A 39 9.47 4.69 21.26
C GLY A 39 9.46 5.78 20.19
N ASP A 40 10.02 5.50 19.03
CA ASP A 40 9.89 6.21 17.76
C ASP A 40 9.43 5.25 16.67
N ALA A 41 8.91 5.79 15.59
CA ALA A 41 8.41 4.99 14.47
C ALA A 41 9.56 4.61 13.55
N GLU A 42 9.73 3.32 13.26
CA GLU A 42 10.73 2.79 12.37
C GLU A 42 10.12 1.88 11.29
N ILE A 43 10.77 1.83 10.13
CA ILE A 43 10.32 0.98 9.03
C ILE A 43 10.87 -0.43 9.19
N PHE A 44 9.99 -1.41 9.16
CA PHE A 44 10.33 -2.83 9.18
C PHE A 44 9.91 -3.54 7.90
N VAL A 45 10.54 -4.67 7.63
CA VAL A 45 10.04 -5.66 6.68
C VAL A 45 9.82 -6.99 7.39
N ILE A 46 8.76 -7.71 7.02
CA ILE A 46 8.45 -9.03 7.53
C ILE A 46 8.26 -10.02 6.38
N ASP A 47 8.76 -11.22 6.57
CA ASP A 47 8.50 -12.33 5.66
C ASP A 47 7.14 -12.95 5.98
N PRO A 48 6.18 -12.97 5.04
CA PRO A 48 4.82 -13.40 5.31
C PRO A 48 4.68 -14.89 5.65
N ASP A 49 5.66 -15.72 5.34
CA ASP A 49 5.60 -17.15 5.59
C ASP A 49 6.26 -17.53 6.93
N SER A 50 7.45 -16.99 7.18
CA SER A 50 8.20 -17.26 8.42
C SER A 50 7.83 -16.35 9.59
N GLY A 51 7.27 -15.17 9.34
CA GLY A 51 7.01 -14.14 10.36
C GLY A 51 8.29 -13.47 10.89
N ILE A 52 9.45 -13.66 10.22
CA ILE A 52 10.69 -13.02 10.63
C ILE A 52 10.68 -11.56 10.15
N SER A 53 10.71 -10.64 11.10
CA SER A 53 10.82 -9.19 10.84
C SER A 53 12.27 -8.71 10.96
N THR A 54 12.58 -7.63 10.23
CA THR A 54 13.89 -6.98 10.24
C THR A 54 13.69 -5.47 10.07
N PRO A 55 14.31 -4.61 10.90
CA PRO A 55 14.26 -3.17 10.69
C PRO A 55 14.98 -2.79 9.38
N LEU A 56 14.42 -1.86 8.64
CA LEU A 56 15.05 -1.17 7.51
C LEU A 56 15.66 0.16 7.95
N THR A 57 15.06 0.79 8.95
CA THR A 57 15.57 1.98 9.62
C THR A 57 15.75 1.69 11.10
N ASP A 58 16.70 2.39 11.75
CA ASP A 58 17.02 2.28 13.18
C ASP A 58 17.76 3.57 13.55
N ASN A 59 17.03 4.61 13.85
CA ASN A 59 17.57 5.93 14.15
C ASN A 59 16.79 6.57 15.31
N ARG A 60 16.78 7.89 15.48
CA ARG A 60 16.05 8.61 16.53
C ARG A 60 14.91 9.46 15.99
N SER A 61 14.62 9.31 14.72
CA SER A 61 13.61 10.05 13.99
C SER A 61 12.42 9.16 13.75
N SER A 62 11.25 9.73 13.60
CA SER A 62 10.08 8.98 13.21
C SER A 62 10.07 8.74 11.70
N ASP A 63 10.14 7.49 11.31
CA ASP A 63 10.07 7.02 9.92
C ASP A 63 8.71 6.34 9.68
N ARG A 64 7.92 6.83 8.71
CA ARG A 64 6.51 6.45 8.53
C ARG A 64 6.12 6.32 7.06
N ASN A 65 4.89 5.80 6.81
CA ASN A 65 4.29 5.67 5.48
C ASN A 65 5.19 4.96 4.46
N PRO A 66 5.67 3.74 4.77
CA PRO A 66 6.50 3.00 3.84
C PRO A 66 5.70 2.52 2.63
N ILE A 67 6.29 2.59 1.44
CA ILE A 67 5.70 2.06 0.21
C ILE A 67 6.77 1.42 -0.67
N TRP A 68 6.53 0.20 -1.13
CA TRP A 68 7.43 -0.50 -2.04
C TRP A 68 7.49 0.15 -3.42
N SER A 69 8.69 0.22 -3.99
CA SER A 69 8.82 0.46 -5.42
C SER A 69 8.22 -0.72 -6.21
N PRO A 70 7.67 -0.49 -7.41
CA PRO A 70 7.00 -1.55 -8.19
C PRO A 70 7.88 -2.77 -8.50
N ASP A 71 9.20 -2.61 -8.50
CA ASP A 71 10.15 -3.71 -8.70
C ASP A 71 10.57 -4.42 -7.39
N GLY A 72 10.03 -4.00 -6.23
CA GLY A 72 10.26 -4.57 -4.91
C GLY A 72 11.71 -4.44 -4.39
N LYS A 73 12.48 -3.46 -4.88
CA LYS A 73 13.88 -3.27 -4.45
C LYS A 73 14.08 -2.16 -3.44
N LEU A 74 13.22 -1.14 -3.48
CA LEU A 74 13.31 0.06 -2.67
C LEU A 74 12.01 0.24 -1.88
N VAL A 75 12.10 0.89 -0.73
CA VAL A 75 10.97 1.40 0.05
C VAL A 75 11.15 2.91 0.14
N ALA A 76 10.14 3.67 -0.30
CA ALA A 76 10.05 5.10 0.00
C ALA A 76 9.31 5.26 1.33
N TYR A 77 9.69 6.26 2.12
CA TYR A 77 9.10 6.52 3.43
C TYR A 77 9.27 8.00 3.80
N VAL A 78 8.54 8.46 4.79
CA VAL A 78 8.62 9.82 5.35
C VAL A 78 9.45 9.80 6.62
N SER A 79 10.37 10.76 6.80
CA SER A 79 11.22 10.91 7.99
C SER A 79 11.24 12.34 8.50
N ASP A 80 11.25 12.52 9.82
CA ASP A 80 11.39 13.83 10.47
C ASP A 80 12.84 14.17 10.88
N GLU A 81 13.82 13.41 10.39
CA GLU A 81 15.25 13.56 10.76
C GLU A 81 15.78 14.98 10.51
N SER A 82 15.30 15.69 9.52
CA SER A 82 15.74 17.04 9.18
C SER A 82 15.04 18.17 9.93
N GLY A 83 14.01 17.86 10.69
CA GLY A 83 13.16 18.82 11.40
C GLY A 83 11.83 19.10 10.69
N ASP A 84 11.79 19.08 9.35
CA ASP A 84 10.59 18.98 8.53
C ASP A 84 10.44 17.53 8.06
N LEU A 85 9.22 17.12 7.69
CA LEU A 85 8.98 15.81 7.08
C LEU A 85 9.57 15.77 5.68
N GLU A 86 10.38 14.77 5.39
CA GLU A 86 11.02 14.60 4.09
C GLU A 86 10.86 13.18 3.56
N ILE A 87 10.76 13.04 2.25
CA ILE A 87 10.73 11.72 1.63
C ILE A 87 12.14 11.14 1.55
N ASN A 88 12.28 9.95 2.09
CA ASN A 88 13.49 9.14 2.03
C ASN A 88 13.24 7.84 1.28
N ARG A 89 14.30 7.15 0.91
CA ARG A 89 14.22 5.77 0.42
C ARG A 89 15.29 4.90 1.04
N VAL A 90 14.99 3.63 1.18
CA VAL A 90 15.90 2.60 1.66
C VAL A 90 15.86 1.38 0.74
N ASP A 91 16.97 0.63 0.60
CA ASP A 91 16.90 -0.65 -0.09
C ASP A 91 16.25 -1.73 0.79
N ARG A 92 15.75 -2.78 0.16
CA ARG A 92 15.06 -3.91 0.83
C ARG A 92 15.84 -4.59 1.96
N ASN A 93 17.10 -4.25 2.17
CA ASN A 93 17.99 -4.80 3.19
C ASN A 93 18.43 -3.78 4.24
N GLY A 94 17.92 -2.55 4.18
CA GLY A 94 18.28 -1.47 5.11
C GLY A 94 19.68 -0.87 4.90
N LYS A 95 20.34 -1.12 3.76
CA LYS A 95 21.75 -0.73 3.56
C LYS A 95 21.96 0.60 2.84
N LEU A 96 21.05 0.97 1.95
CA LEU A 96 21.09 2.22 1.22
C LEU A 96 19.98 3.12 1.76
N VAL A 97 20.33 4.12 2.51
CA VAL A 97 19.40 5.18 2.94
C VAL A 97 19.72 6.45 2.17
N GLU A 98 18.73 7.07 1.55
CA GLU A 98 18.91 8.28 0.77
C GLU A 98 17.70 9.19 0.90
N ARG A 99 17.94 10.45 1.28
CA ARG A 99 16.91 11.48 1.28
C ARG A 99 16.62 11.94 -0.15
N LEU A 100 15.35 11.93 -0.53
CA LEU A 100 14.89 12.28 -1.87
C LEU A 100 14.44 13.74 -1.98
N THR A 101 13.82 14.28 -0.92
CA THR A 101 13.39 15.68 -0.87
C THR A 101 14.20 16.46 0.16
N ASN A 102 14.29 17.76 -0.01
CA ASN A 102 14.93 18.70 0.89
C ASN A 102 14.46 20.12 0.56
N ILE A 103 13.15 20.30 0.56
CA ILE A 103 12.52 21.58 0.28
C ILE A 103 11.81 22.06 1.55
N PRO A 104 11.69 23.40 1.78
CA PRO A 104 11.05 23.89 2.99
C PRO A 104 9.59 23.44 3.10
N GLY A 105 9.15 23.03 4.28
CA GLY A 105 7.81 22.52 4.53
C GLY A 105 7.79 20.99 4.49
N ASP A 106 6.72 20.43 5.02
CA ASP A 106 6.55 18.99 5.11
C ASP A 106 6.29 18.36 3.73
N ASP A 107 7.03 17.30 3.42
CA ASP A 107 6.85 16.45 2.26
C ASP A 107 6.38 15.06 2.73
N GLU A 108 5.21 14.63 2.31
CA GLU A 108 4.54 13.42 2.82
C GLU A 108 3.79 12.63 1.73
N ALA A 109 3.23 11.47 2.12
CA ALA A 109 2.44 10.59 1.25
C ALA A 109 3.16 10.21 -0.05
N PRO A 110 4.35 9.59 0.00
CA PRO A 110 5.05 9.15 -1.21
C PRO A 110 4.24 8.08 -1.96
N LEU A 111 4.25 8.13 -3.29
CA LEU A 111 3.55 7.18 -4.15
C LEU A 111 4.32 6.95 -5.44
N TRP A 112 4.83 5.74 -5.65
CA TRP A 112 5.56 5.38 -6.86
C TRP A 112 4.66 5.34 -8.09
N SER A 113 5.15 5.86 -9.21
CA SER A 113 4.55 5.59 -10.51
C SER A 113 4.65 4.10 -10.86
N PRO A 114 3.74 3.54 -11.66
CA PRO A 114 3.72 2.09 -11.97
C PRO A 114 5.01 1.56 -12.63
N ASN A 115 5.75 2.41 -13.33
CA ASN A 115 7.05 2.08 -13.93
C ASN A 115 8.25 2.30 -12.98
N GLY A 116 8.03 2.93 -11.80
CA GLY A 116 9.06 3.24 -10.82
C GLY A 116 10.02 4.37 -11.24
N GLU A 117 9.72 5.11 -12.31
CA GLU A 117 10.57 6.20 -12.81
C GLU A 117 10.28 7.53 -12.11
N ASP A 118 9.10 7.66 -11.49
CA ASP A 118 8.65 8.87 -10.80
C ASP A 118 8.11 8.52 -9.41
N LEU A 119 8.19 9.49 -8.50
CA LEU A 119 7.53 9.46 -7.19
C LEU A 119 6.62 10.68 -7.06
N ALA A 120 5.32 10.47 -6.90
CA ALA A 120 4.40 11.53 -6.51
C ALA A 120 4.39 11.70 -4.99
N PHE A 121 4.15 12.90 -4.49
CA PHE A 121 4.09 13.19 -3.06
C PHE A 121 3.29 14.47 -2.79
N ILE A 122 2.93 14.70 -1.56
CA ILE A 122 2.34 15.96 -1.09
C ILE A 122 3.45 16.83 -0.52
N SER A 123 3.46 18.12 -0.89
CA SER A 123 4.37 19.11 -0.32
C SER A 123 3.62 20.34 0.19
N HIS A 124 4.03 20.81 1.35
CA HIS A 124 3.48 22.02 2.00
C HIS A 124 4.35 23.28 1.81
N GLN A 125 5.33 23.26 0.90
CA GLN A 125 6.26 24.38 0.70
C GLN A 125 5.59 25.70 0.29
N ASP A 126 4.41 25.63 -0.31
CA ASP A 126 3.68 26.82 -0.80
C ASP A 126 2.60 27.30 0.18
N GLY A 127 2.52 26.71 1.39
CA GLY A 127 1.61 27.11 2.48
C GLY A 127 0.30 26.33 2.53
N ASN A 128 0.04 25.44 1.56
CA ASN A 128 -1.05 24.48 1.52
C ASN A 128 -0.55 23.16 0.93
N ALA A 129 -1.32 22.09 1.06
CA ALA A 129 -0.98 20.78 0.51
C ALA A 129 -1.15 20.77 -1.01
N GLU A 130 -0.08 20.44 -1.74
CA GLU A 130 -0.06 20.36 -3.19
C GLU A 130 0.61 19.05 -3.65
N VAL A 131 0.14 18.53 -4.77
CA VAL A 131 0.76 17.35 -5.39
C VAL A 131 2.01 17.73 -6.16
N TYR A 132 3.10 17.07 -5.86
CA TYR A 132 4.39 17.19 -6.54
C TYR A 132 4.80 15.87 -7.17
N LEU A 133 5.66 15.94 -8.17
CA LEU A 133 6.29 14.81 -8.84
C LEU A 133 7.80 14.95 -8.74
N LEU A 134 8.46 13.88 -8.35
CA LEU A 134 9.91 13.76 -8.32
C LEU A 134 10.36 12.69 -9.33
N PRO A 135 10.82 13.08 -10.54
CA PRO A 135 11.46 12.15 -11.45
C PRO A 135 12.76 11.60 -10.86
N MET A 136 12.91 10.27 -10.87
CA MET A 136 14.04 9.60 -10.21
C MET A 136 15.39 9.82 -10.92
N ASP A 137 15.37 10.21 -12.17
CA ASP A 137 16.59 10.54 -12.95
C ASP A 137 17.13 11.94 -12.66
N SER A 138 16.26 12.96 -12.69
CA SER A 138 16.63 14.37 -12.52
C SER A 138 16.69 14.82 -11.07
N ARG A 139 15.95 14.17 -10.17
CA ARG A 139 15.82 14.52 -8.75
C ARG A 139 15.37 15.98 -8.53
N LYS A 140 14.62 16.53 -9.47
CA LYS A 140 14.05 17.88 -9.37
C LYS A 140 12.55 17.79 -9.25
N ALA A 141 12.02 18.15 -8.08
CA ALA A 141 10.58 18.17 -7.83
C ALA A 141 9.87 19.16 -8.76
N ILE A 142 8.73 18.72 -9.29
CA ILE A 142 7.87 19.47 -10.21
C ILE A 142 6.50 19.58 -9.57
N ARG A 143 6.00 20.78 -9.35
CA ARG A 143 4.64 21.03 -8.86
C ARG A 143 3.61 20.63 -9.90
N ILE A 144 2.70 19.73 -9.53
CA ILE A 144 1.63 19.22 -10.40
C ILE A 144 0.33 20.00 -10.19
N THR A 145 -0.02 20.30 -8.94
CA THR A 145 -1.20 21.11 -8.62
C THR A 145 -0.79 22.50 -8.12
N ALA A 146 -1.66 23.49 -8.23
CA ALA A 146 -1.33 24.86 -7.90
C ALA A 146 -2.60 25.66 -7.62
N LYS A 147 -3.28 25.33 -6.53
CA LYS A 147 -4.50 26.02 -6.11
C LYS A 147 -4.63 26.08 -4.59
N ASP A 148 -5.26 27.10 -4.06
CA ASP A 148 -5.94 27.09 -2.79
C ASP A 148 -7.33 26.49 -3.03
N PRO A 149 -7.74 25.42 -2.48
CA PRO A 149 -7.38 24.72 -1.25
C PRO A 149 -6.45 23.51 -1.40
N ASP A 150 -6.29 22.75 -0.30
CA ASP A 150 -5.45 21.54 -0.23
C ASP A 150 -5.85 20.47 -1.25
N ASP A 151 -4.84 19.91 -1.90
CA ASP A 151 -4.92 18.74 -2.77
C ASP A 151 -4.28 17.54 -2.10
N MET A 152 -5.05 16.44 -1.93
CA MET A 152 -4.60 15.22 -1.29
C MET A 152 -4.38 14.14 -2.34
N LEU A 153 -3.17 13.62 -2.42
CA LEU A 153 -2.81 12.55 -3.36
C LEU A 153 -3.61 11.28 -3.08
N GLY A 154 -4.10 10.64 -4.12
CA GLY A 154 -4.81 9.37 -4.04
C GLY A 154 -4.03 8.24 -4.68
N ASP A 155 -4.05 8.13 -6.01
CA ASP A 155 -3.44 6.98 -6.68
C ASP A 155 -3.03 7.28 -8.13
N TRP A 156 -2.10 6.46 -8.66
CA TRP A 156 -1.74 6.43 -10.08
C TRP A 156 -2.67 5.52 -10.88
N SER A 157 -3.03 5.93 -12.09
CA SER A 157 -3.56 4.98 -13.05
C SER A 157 -2.51 3.92 -13.41
N PRO A 158 -2.90 2.64 -13.64
CA PRO A 158 -1.94 1.56 -13.89
C PRO A 158 -1.07 1.75 -15.14
N ASP A 159 -1.52 2.58 -16.10
CA ASP A 159 -0.77 2.97 -17.28
C ASP A 159 0.17 4.16 -17.07
N GLY A 160 0.17 4.76 -15.86
CA GLY A 160 1.00 5.92 -15.50
C GLY A 160 0.56 7.24 -16.16
N VAL A 161 -0.60 7.27 -16.79
CA VAL A 161 -1.07 8.45 -17.55
C VAL A 161 -1.75 9.48 -16.65
N TRP A 162 -2.36 9.03 -15.55
CA TRP A 162 -3.14 9.89 -14.65
C TRP A 162 -2.73 9.73 -13.19
N LEU A 163 -2.68 10.87 -12.49
CA LEU A 163 -2.72 10.96 -11.03
C LEU A 163 -4.14 11.31 -10.61
N ALA A 164 -4.73 10.54 -9.72
CA ALA A 164 -5.99 10.86 -9.05
C ALA A 164 -5.68 11.54 -7.72
N PHE A 165 -6.39 12.60 -7.42
CA PHE A 165 -6.29 13.34 -6.16
C PHE A 165 -7.65 13.89 -5.75
N SER A 166 -7.82 14.16 -4.47
CA SER A 166 -9.01 14.84 -3.95
C SER A 166 -8.67 16.27 -3.58
N ARG A 167 -9.57 17.18 -3.87
CA ARG A 167 -9.47 18.60 -3.54
C ARG A 167 -10.51 18.98 -2.50
N ARG A 168 -10.08 19.66 -1.45
CA ARG A 168 -10.95 20.27 -0.46
C ARG A 168 -11.18 21.73 -0.86
N GLY A 169 -12.42 22.20 -0.89
CA GLY A 169 -12.66 23.58 -1.28
C GLY A 169 -14.13 23.96 -1.37
N SER A 170 -14.40 25.00 -2.15
CA SER A 170 -15.76 25.42 -2.49
C SER A 170 -16.49 24.33 -3.27
N SER A 171 -17.81 24.42 -3.37
CA SER A 171 -18.61 23.46 -4.14
C SER A 171 -18.20 23.31 -5.61
N GLU A 172 -17.52 24.30 -6.16
CA GLU A 172 -17.05 24.27 -7.57
C GLU A 172 -15.66 23.64 -7.73
N GLU A 173 -14.91 23.47 -6.63
CA GLU A 173 -13.53 23.00 -6.65
C GLU A 173 -13.33 21.66 -5.94
N ARG A 174 -14.21 21.34 -4.99
CA ARG A 174 -14.12 20.10 -4.22
C ARG A 174 -14.41 18.86 -5.06
N GLY A 175 -13.92 17.72 -4.63
CA GLY A 175 -14.16 16.43 -5.25
C GLY A 175 -12.90 15.77 -5.78
N LEU A 176 -13.07 14.80 -6.63
CA LEU A 176 -11.97 14.09 -7.26
C LEU A 176 -11.54 14.74 -8.56
N TRP A 177 -10.24 14.74 -8.74
CA TRP A 177 -9.59 15.29 -9.92
C TRP A 177 -8.59 14.28 -10.49
N LEU A 178 -8.42 14.32 -11.82
CA LEU A 178 -7.36 13.59 -12.51
C LEU A 178 -6.44 14.55 -13.22
N ARG A 179 -5.15 14.35 -13.13
CA ARG A 179 -4.15 15.15 -13.81
C ARG A 179 -3.06 14.29 -14.43
N ASN A 180 -2.63 14.65 -15.63
CA ASN A 180 -1.45 14.03 -16.22
C ASN A 180 -0.17 14.52 -15.52
N PRO A 181 0.86 13.66 -15.41
CA PRO A 181 2.16 14.05 -14.84
C PRO A 181 2.84 15.21 -15.55
N ASP A 182 2.61 15.37 -16.85
CA ASP A 182 3.10 16.51 -17.65
C ASP A 182 2.36 17.82 -17.38
N GLY A 183 1.28 17.77 -16.58
CA GLY A 183 0.49 18.94 -16.20
C GLY A 183 -0.45 19.50 -17.28
N VAL A 184 -0.56 18.84 -18.44
CA VAL A 184 -1.34 19.37 -19.59
C VAL A 184 -2.84 19.16 -19.40
N ASN A 185 -3.27 17.95 -19.01
CA ASN A 185 -4.69 17.63 -18.87
C ASN A 185 -5.10 17.63 -17.41
N LEU A 186 -6.26 18.22 -17.14
CA LEU A 186 -6.92 18.25 -15.83
C LEU A 186 -8.39 17.92 -16.02
N VAL A 187 -8.90 16.95 -15.29
CA VAL A 187 -10.29 16.51 -15.30
C VAL A 187 -10.90 16.68 -13.93
N HIS A 188 -12.01 17.38 -13.79
CA HIS A 188 -12.85 17.40 -12.61
C HIS A 188 -13.80 16.20 -12.69
N LEU A 189 -13.53 15.16 -11.93
CA LEU A 189 -14.23 13.88 -12.04
C LEU A 189 -15.54 13.87 -11.25
N THR A 190 -15.55 14.48 -10.05
CA THR A 190 -16.72 14.56 -9.17
C THR A 190 -16.78 15.90 -8.44
N GLU A 191 -17.98 16.30 -7.97
CA GLU A 191 -18.24 17.63 -7.39
C GLU A 191 -18.67 17.58 -5.92
N GLU A 192 -18.61 16.39 -5.28
CA GLU A 192 -19.05 16.17 -3.91
C GLU A 192 -17.86 16.09 -2.94
N ASN A 193 -18.15 15.80 -1.66
CA ASN A 193 -17.11 15.61 -0.64
C ASN A 193 -16.50 14.22 -0.77
N ASP A 194 -15.70 14.04 -1.81
CA ASP A 194 -15.09 12.78 -2.22
C ASP A 194 -13.60 12.76 -1.88
N SER A 195 -13.09 11.60 -1.48
CA SER A 195 -11.71 11.41 -1.06
C SER A 195 -11.22 9.98 -1.30
N ASP A 196 -9.93 9.76 -1.06
CA ASP A 196 -9.25 8.46 -1.13
C ASP A 196 -9.54 7.67 -2.42
N PRO A 197 -9.28 8.26 -3.61
CA PRO A 197 -9.46 7.57 -4.87
C PRO A 197 -8.41 6.46 -5.06
N ARG A 198 -8.86 5.26 -5.47
CA ARG A 198 -8.01 4.09 -5.76
C ARG A 198 -8.33 3.53 -7.12
N TRP A 199 -7.35 3.47 -7.99
CA TRP A 199 -7.48 2.90 -9.32
C TRP A 199 -7.61 1.36 -9.28
N SER A 200 -8.53 0.84 -10.08
CA SER A 200 -8.52 -0.60 -10.35
C SER A 200 -7.29 -0.97 -11.19
N PRO A 201 -6.62 -2.12 -10.94
CA PRO A 201 -5.43 -2.55 -11.71
C PRO A 201 -5.66 -2.65 -13.22
N ASN A 202 -6.91 -2.83 -13.69
CA ASN A 202 -7.25 -2.83 -15.11
C ASN A 202 -7.45 -1.42 -15.71
N GLY A 203 -7.37 -0.36 -14.92
CA GLY A 203 -7.49 1.05 -15.35
C GLY A 203 -8.89 1.49 -15.78
N LYS A 204 -9.94 0.71 -15.48
CA LYS A 204 -11.31 1.01 -15.91
C LYS A 204 -12.15 1.73 -14.88
N HIS A 205 -11.77 1.60 -13.60
CA HIS A 205 -12.55 2.06 -12.47
C HIS A 205 -11.67 2.80 -11.46
N ILE A 206 -12.30 3.70 -10.71
CA ILE A 206 -11.75 4.35 -9.52
C ILE A 206 -12.77 4.13 -8.42
N VAL A 207 -12.39 3.43 -7.33
CA VAL A 207 -13.19 3.39 -6.11
C VAL A 207 -12.77 4.57 -5.23
N PHE A 208 -13.72 5.16 -4.51
CA PHE A 208 -13.48 6.32 -3.65
C PHE A 208 -14.48 6.40 -2.51
N VAL A 209 -14.17 7.20 -1.52
CA VAL A 209 -15.06 7.50 -0.39
C VAL A 209 -15.85 8.77 -0.67
N ARG A 210 -17.17 8.74 -0.45
CA ARG A 210 -18.03 9.90 -0.45
C ARG A 210 -18.67 10.09 0.93
N VAL A 211 -18.55 11.29 1.47
CA VAL A 211 -19.20 11.65 2.73
C VAL A 211 -20.52 12.36 2.43
N THR A 212 -21.63 11.77 2.87
CA THR A 212 -22.97 12.33 2.75
C THR A 212 -23.64 12.36 4.12
N ASP A 213 -24.07 13.53 4.57
CA ASP A 213 -24.73 13.72 5.89
C ASP A 213 -23.90 13.20 7.09
N GLY A 214 -22.58 13.14 6.95
CA GLY A 214 -21.65 12.68 7.98
C GLY A 214 -21.38 11.18 7.97
N ASN A 215 -21.89 10.43 7.00
CA ASN A 215 -21.63 9.02 6.77
C ASN A 215 -20.76 8.82 5.52
N SER A 216 -19.77 7.95 5.62
CA SER A 216 -18.84 7.61 4.55
C SER A 216 -19.27 6.34 3.85
N ASP A 217 -19.43 6.40 2.53
CA ASP A 217 -19.74 5.25 1.69
C ASP A 217 -18.77 5.13 0.53
N LEU A 218 -18.61 3.91 0.03
CA LEU A 218 -17.81 3.62 -1.14
C LEU A 218 -18.61 3.84 -2.43
N TYR A 219 -17.99 4.55 -3.34
CA TYR A 219 -18.48 4.82 -4.69
C TYR A 219 -17.48 4.36 -5.73
N LEU A 220 -17.99 4.12 -6.93
CA LEU A 220 -17.22 3.72 -8.10
C LEU A 220 -17.44 4.71 -9.23
N ALA A 221 -16.35 5.28 -9.73
CA ALA A 221 -16.33 5.95 -11.02
C ALA A 221 -15.85 4.95 -12.07
N SER A 222 -16.66 4.72 -13.11
CA SER A 222 -16.38 3.80 -14.19
C SER A 222 -16.30 4.54 -15.50
N ARG A 223 -15.19 4.40 -16.24
CA ARG A 223 -15.10 4.89 -17.62
C ARG A 223 -15.93 4.00 -18.51
N LEU A 224 -16.89 4.58 -19.22
CA LEU A 224 -17.72 3.84 -20.16
C LEU A 224 -16.88 3.34 -21.35
N LYS A 225 -17.36 2.29 -21.98
CA LYS A 225 -16.67 1.67 -23.12
C LYS A 225 -16.46 2.72 -24.23
N ASP A 226 -15.23 2.81 -24.71
CA ASP A 226 -14.79 3.78 -25.73
C ASP A 226 -14.86 5.27 -25.32
N GLY A 227 -15.21 5.54 -24.04
CA GLY A 227 -15.28 6.87 -23.47
C GLY A 227 -13.96 7.41 -22.93
N THR A 228 -13.96 8.67 -22.55
CA THR A 228 -12.86 9.35 -21.87
C THR A 228 -13.21 9.59 -20.39
N TRP A 229 -12.23 9.88 -19.57
CA TRP A 229 -12.48 10.30 -18.18
C TRP A 229 -13.11 11.70 -18.09
N GLN A 230 -13.15 12.46 -19.20
CA GLN A 230 -13.73 13.79 -19.26
C GLN A 230 -15.24 13.78 -19.50
N ASP A 231 -15.73 12.89 -20.36
CA ASP A 231 -17.09 12.99 -20.91
C ASP A 231 -17.98 11.78 -20.60
N ASP A 232 -17.40 10.61 -20.29
CA ASP A 232 -18.14 9.35 -20.26
C ASP A 232 -17.83 8.55 -18.97
N VAL A 233 -18.19 9.12 -17.82
CA VAL A 233 -18.01 8.48 -16.51
C VAL A 233 -19.36 8.19 -15.88
N GLN A 234 -19.53 6.95 -15.44
CA GLN A 234 -20.67 6.53 -14.63
C GLN A 234 -20.27 6.45 -13.16
N LEU A 235 -21.03 7.06 -12.28
CA LEU A 235 -20.88 6.95 -10.84
C LEU A 235 -21.88 5.95 -10.29
N THR A 236 -21.42 5.02 -9.44
CA THR A 236 -22.23 3.99 -8.80
C THR A 236 -21.93 3.97 -7.31
N ARG A 237 -22.94 3.99 -6.44
CA ARG A 237 -22.76 3.78 -5.00
C ARG A 237 -22.63 2.27 -4.75
N LEU A 238 -21.52 1.85 -4.13
CA LEU A 238 -21.21 0.44 -3.85
C LEU A 238 -21.73 -0.02 -2.48
N THR A 239 -21.64 0.86 -1.48
CA THR A 239 -22.11 0.56 -0.12
C THR A 239 -23.23 1.51 0.29
N GLN A 240 -24.10 1.05 1.19
CA GLN A 240 -25.23 1.82 1.70
C GLN A 240 -25.57 1.32 3.10
N HIS A 241 -24.84 1.77 4.08
CA HIS A 241 -25.07 1.49 5.49
C HIS A 241 -25.14 2.79 6.28
N GLU A 242 -25.68 2.76 7.52
CA GLU A 242 -25.74 3.95 8.39
C GLU A 242 -24.38 4.25 9.05
N GLU A 243 -23.48 3.27 9.09
CA GLU A 243 -22.12 3.40 9.60
C GLU A 243 -21.11 3.45 8.45
N ASP A 244 -19.93 4.00 8.74
CA ASP A 244 -18.88 4.26 7.76
C ASP A 244 -18.36 2.99 7.07
N ASP A 245 -18.19 3.09 5.76
CA ASP A 245 -17.46 2.16 4.91
C ASP A 245 -16.31 2.92 4.21
N LEU A 246 -15.06 2.51 4.40
CA LEU A 246 -13.86 3.23 3.94
C LEU A 246 -12.65 2.32 3.70
N GLY A 247 -11.50 2.87 3.33
CA GLY A 247 -10.23 2.13 3.20
C GLY A 247 -10.27 1.07 2.10
N ALA A 248 -10.81 1.40 0.93
CA ALA A 248 -10.95 0.47 -0.17
C ALA A 248 -9.60 0.06 -0.80
N ALA A 249 -9.40 -1.23 -1.03
CA ALA A 249 -8.23 -1.81 -1.69
C ALA A 249 -8.65 -2.81 -2.78
N TRP A 250 -8.21 -2.58 -4.01
CA TRP A 250 -8.46 -3.48 -5.13
C TRP A 250 -7.63 -4.76 -5.06
N SER A 251 -8.24 -5.89 -5.32
CA SER A 251 -7.51 -7.11 -5.62
C SER A 251 -6.74 -6.97 -6.95
N PRO A 252 -5.56 -7.61 -7.10
CA PRO A 252 -4.72 -7.46 -8.31
C PRO A 252 -5.42 -7.85 -9.62
N ASN A 253 -6.46 -8.68 -9.56
CA ASN A 253 -7.25 -9.08 -10.72
C ASN A 253 -8.42 -8.13 -11.04
N SER A 254 -8.60 -7.06 -10.25
CA SER A 254 -9.66 -6.04 -10.39
C SER A 254 -11.10 -6.54 -10.20
N ASN A 255 -11.32 -7.73 -9.67
CA ASN A 255 -12.66 -8.30 -9.52
C ASN A 255 -13.24 -8.12 -8.11
N THR A 256 -12.38 -7.84 -7.12
CA THR A 256 -12.77 -7.77 -5.73
C THR A 256 -12.21 -6.50 -5.08
N ILE A 257 -13.00 -5.88 -4.23
CA ILE A 257 -12.59 -4.74 -3.40
C ILE A 257 -12.65 -5.20 -1.95
N ALA A 258 -11.53 -5.07 -1.22
CA ALA A 258 -11.52 -5.16 0.23
C ALA A 258 -11.78 -3.77 0.82
N PHE A 259 -12.45 -3.68 1.96
CA PHE A 259 -12.74 -2.42 2.63
C PHE A 259 -12.97 -2.61 4.11
N VAL A 260 -12.92 -1.53 4.86
CA VAL A 260 -13.27 -1.50 6.29
C VAL A 260 -14.71 -1.04 6.42
N SER A 261 -15.50 -1.75 7.23
CA SER A 261 -16.87 -1.40 7.55
C SER A 261 -17.08 -1.35 9.05
N PHE A 262 -17.75 -0.32 9.54
CA PHE A 262 -18.11 -0.15 10.97
C PHE A 262 -19.51 -0.62 11.31
N ARG A 263 -20.21 -1.27 10.36
CA ARG A 263 -21.61 -1.74 10.49
C ARG A 263 -21.86 -2.73 11.63
N ASP A 264 -20.82 -3.38 12.13
CA ASP A 264 -20.90 -4.37 13.22
C ASP A 264 -20.48 -3.80 14.58
N GLY A 265 -20.22 -2.48 14.67
CA GLY A 265 -19.91 -1.76 15.91
C GLY A 265 -18.42 -1.54 16.15
N ASN A 266 -17.55 -2.16 15.36
CA ASN A 266 -16.10 -1.94 15.25
C ASN A 266 -15.68 -2.05 13.80
N GLY A 267 -14.46 -1.63 13.47
CA GLY A 267 -13.90 -1.77 12.13
C GLY A 267 -13.63 -3.23 11.80
N GLU A 268 -14.22 -3.72 10.71
CA GLU A 268 -14.04 -5.09 10.22
C GLU A 268 -13.70 -5.10 8.75
N ILE A 269 -12.87 -6.06 8.34
CA ILE A 269 -12.53 -6.22 6.93
C ILE A 269 -13.65 -6.95 6.20
N TYR A 270 -14.13 -6.34 5.16
CA TYR A 270 -15.11 -6.87 4.21
C TYR A 270 -14.49 -6.99 2.83
N ILE A 271 -15.07 -7.84 1.99
CA ILE A 271 -14.85 -7.86 0.55
C ILE A 271 -16.18 -7.75 -0.19
N MET A 272 -16.13 -7.24 -1.43
CA MET A 272 -17.26 -7.21 -2.36
C MET A 272 -16.76 -7.41 -3.80
N GLU A 273 -17.67 -7.76 -4.72
CA GLU A 273 -17.38 -7.71 -6.14
C GLU A 273 -17.26 -6.26 -6.63
N GLU A 274 -16.66 -6.05 -7.82
CA GLU A 274 -16.40 -4.71 -8.38
C GLU A 274 -17.67 -3.85 -8.54
N ASP A 275 -18.85 -4.48 -8.64
CA ASP A 275 -20.15 -3.83 -8.76
C ASP A 275 -20.85 -3.55 -7.40
N GLY A 276 -20.17 -3.83 -6.29
CA GLY A 276 -20.70 -3.67 -4.92
C GLY A 276 -21.57 -4.85 -4.43
N SER A 277 -21.77 -5.88 -5.25
CA SER A 277 -22.49 -7.09 -4.85
C SER A 277 -21.66 -8.03 -3.99
N ARG A 278 -22.31 -9.02 -3.36
CA ARG A 278 -21.69 -10.09 -2.58
C ARG A 278 -20.78 -9.59 -1.45
N GLN A 279 -21.19 -8.57 -0.73
CA GLN A 279 -20.46 -8.09 0.45
C GLN A 279 -20.35 -9.21 1.48
N LEU A 280 -19.10 -9.58 1.84
CA LEU A 280 -18.80 -10.65 2.77
C LEU A 280 -17.84 -10.13 3.83
N ARG A 281 -18.19 -10.29 5.11
CA ARG A 281 -17.33 -10.02 6.26
C ARG A 281 -16.27 -11.09 6.39
N LEU A 282 -15.01 -10.70 6.50
CA LEU A 282 -13.86 -11.60 6.65
C LEU A 282 -13.36 -11.69 8.08
N THR A 283 -13.41 -10.60 8.84
CA THR A 283 -13.00 -10.57 10.25
C THR A 283 -14.22 -10.43 11.16
N THR A 284 -14.15 -10.98 12.38
CA THR A 284 -15.36 -11.10 13.25
C THR A 284 -15.02 -10.99 14.74
N ASN A 285 -13.88 -10.43 15.09
CA ASN A 285 -13.51 -10.21 16.50
C ASN A 285 -14.15 -8.93 17.08
N GLU A 286 -13.89 -8.60 18.35
CA GLU A 286 -14.46 -7.42 19.02
C GLU A 286 -13.56 -6.17 18.94
N ALA A 287 -12.43 -6.26 18.22
CA ALA A 287 -11.49 -5.17 18.04
C ALA A 287 -11.54 -4.61 16.62
N ASP A 288 -10.96 -3.44 16.41
CA ASP A 288 -10.85 -2.89 15.07
C ASP A 288 -9.81 -3.67 14.25
N ASP A 289 -10.23 -4.06 13.05
CA ASP A 289 -9.41 -4.63 11.98
C ASP A 289 -9.43 -3.65 10.80
N LEU A 290 -8.28 -3.08 10.44
CA LEU A 290 -8.14 -1.92 9.58
C LEU A 290 -7.06 -2.15 8.51
N GLU A 291 -6.94 -1.22 7.55
CA GLU A 291 -5.84 -1.14 6.57
C GLU A 291 -5.61 -2.45 5.78
N PRO A 292 -6.62 -2.98 5.08
CA PRO A 292 -6.45 -4.20 4.29
C PRO A 292 -5.56 -3.95 3.07
N VAL A 293 -4.53 -4.80 2.88
CA VAL A 293 -3.62 -4.76 1.73
C VAL A 293 -3.52 -6.15 1.11
N TRP A 294 -3.76 -6.23 -0.20
CA TRP A 294 -3.66 -7.48 -0.94
C TRP A 294 -2.21 -7.88 -1.22
N SER A 295 -1.95 -9.17 -1.15
CA SER A 295 -0.71 -9.72 -1.72
C SER A 295 -0.65 -9.51 -3.23
N PRO A 296 0.53 -9.35 -3.84
CA PRO A 296 0.67 -9.10 -5.30
C PRO A 296 0.02 -10.17 -6.19
N ASN A 297 -0.15 -11.40 -5.69
CA ASN A 297 -0.82 -12.48 -6.40
C ASN A 297 -2.32 -12.62 -6.05
N GLY A 298 -2.84 -11.79 -5.14
CA GLY A 298 -4.24 -11.79 -4.71
C GLY A 298 -4.67 -12.99 -3.88
N SER A 299 -3.75 -13.84 -3.43
CA SER A 299 -4.11 -15.06 -2.67
C SER A 299 -4.27 -14.80 -1.17
N ARG A 300 -3.67 -13.74 -0.65
CA ARG A 300 -3.67 -13.38 0.77
C ARG A 300 -3.88 -11.87 0.94
N MET A 301 -4.16 -11.50 2.18
CA MET A 301 -4.32 -10.11 2.61
C MET A 301 -3.62 -9.92 3.95
N VAL A 302 -2.97 -8.77 4.13
CA VAL A 302 -2.53 -8.30 5.44
C VAL A 302 -3.43 -7.19 5.90
N PHE A 303 -3.51 -7.00 7.22
CA PHE A 303 -4.30 -5.96 7.85
C PHE A 303 -3.75 -5.64 9.23
N VAL A 304 -4.14 -4.52 9.80
CA VAL A 304 -3.85 -4.14 11.19
C VAL A 304 -4.99 -4.57 12.07
N SER A 305 -4.71 -5.26 13.17
CA SER A 305 -5.71 -5.68 14.16
C SER A 305 -5.35 -5.20 15.55
N HIS A 306 -6.31 -4.64 16.25
CA HIS A 306 -6.18 -4.21 17.66
C HIS A 306 -6.63 -5.29 18.67
N LEU A 307 -6.75 -6.55 18.23
CA LEU A 307 -7.25 -7.67 19.04
C LEU A 307 -6.44 -7.90 20.34
N TYR A 308 -5.16 -7.54 20.35
CA TYR A 308 -4.30 -7.70 21.52
C TYR A 308 -3.87 -6.37 22.17
N GLY A 309 -4.52 -5.27 21.84
CA GLY A 309 -4.29 -3.92 22.37
C GLY A 309 -3.70 -2.99 21.32
N PRO A 310 -2.37 -2.80 21.27
CA PRO A 310 -1.75 -2.05 20.16
C PRO A 310 -2.02 -2.71 18.82
N GLY A 311 -1.96 -1.92 17.74
CA GLY A 311 -2.06 -2.42 16.38
C GLY A 311 -0.98 -3.45 16.09
N GLU A 312 -1.36 -4.53 15.45
CA GLU A 312 -0.48 -5.64 15.07
C GLU A 312 -0.75 -6.05 13.64
N ILE A 313 0.28 -6.44 12.92
CA ILE A 313 0.11 -6.94 11.54
C ILE A 313 -0.40 -8.38 11.57
N PHE A 314 -1.52 -8.59 10.93
CA PHE A 314 -2.14 -9.90 10.69
C PHE A 314 -2.10 -10.26 9.22
N ILE A 315 -2.21 -11.55 8.93
CA ILE A 315 -2.35 -12.08 7.58
C ILE A 315 -3.49 -13.10 7.53
N MET A 316 -4.23 -13.13 6.42
CA MET A 316 -5.27 -14.11 6.13
C MET A 316 -5.26 -14.52 4.66
N ASP A 317 -5.95 -15.61 4.34
CA ASP A 317 -6.26 -15.95 2.95
C ASP A 317 -7.31 -14.99 2.39
N HIS A 318 -7.40 -14.88 1.08
CA HIS A 318 -8.32 -13.96 0.38
C HIS A 318 -9.81 -14.16 0.72
N ASP A 319 -10.19 -15.29 1.27
CA ASP A 319 -11.54 -15.64 1.70
C ASP A 319 -11.79 -15.47 3.22
N GLY A 320 -10.82 -14.90 3.94
CA GLY A 320 -10.84 -14.72 5.39
C GLY A 320 -10.35 -15.93 6.19
N GLY A 321 -9.93 -17.02 5.52
CA GLY A 321 -9.38 -18.20 6.17
C GLY A 321 -7.96 -18.01 6.69
N ASN A 322 -7.49 -18.93 7.55
CA ASN A 322 -6.11 -19.03 8.05
C ASN A 322 -5.56 -17.72 8.66
N GLN A 323 -6.42 -16.97 9.35
CA GLN A 323 -6.00 -15.74 10.02
C GLN A 323 -4.92 -16.02 11.05
N ARG A 324 -3.83 -15.27 11.01
CA ARG A 324 -2.76 -15.38 11.99
C ARG A 324 -2.03 -14.05 12.18
N ARG A 325 -1.57 -13.83 13.38
CA ARG A 325 -0.76 -12.70 13.76
C ARG A 325 0.66 -12.88 13.20
N LEU A 326 1.21 -11.83 12.58
CA LEU A 326 2.59 -11.79 12.09
C LEU A 326 3.53 -11.12 13.08
N THR A 327 3.13 -10.00 13.68
CA THR A 327 3.90 -9.28 14.69
C THR A 327 3.37 -9.61 16.09
N THR A 328 4.25 -9.64 17.10
CA THR A 328 3.91 -10.09 18.46
C THR A 328 4.59 -9.25 19.53
N ASN A 329 5.13 -8.08 19.15
CA ASN A 329 5.71 -7.14 20.10
C ASN A 329 4.62 -6.42 20.90
N SER A 330 4.98 -5.48 21.79
CA SER A 330 4.03 -4.68 22.57
C SER A 330 3.90 -3.26 22.04
N ALA A 331 4.46 -2.98 20.86
CA ALA A 331 4.43 -1.68 20.21
C ALA A 331 3.24 -1.59 19.25
N GLU A 332 2.97 -0.39 18.77
CA GLU A 332 2.03 -0.14 17.69
C GLU A 332 2.69 -0.51 16.35
N ASP A 333 2.08 -1.42 15.60
CA ASP A 333 2.48 -1.84 14.26
C ASP A 333 1.36 -1.50 13.28
N TYR A 334 1.66 -0.69 12.25
CA TYR A 334 0.65 -0.14 11.33
C TYR A 334 1.21 0.17 9.93
N SER A 335 0.36 0.67 9.04
CA SER A 335 0.70 1.04 7.64
C SER A 335 1.42 -0.08 6.88
N PRO A 336 0.84 -1.28 6.79
CA PRO A 336 1.43 -2.35 5.99
C PRO A 336 1.38 -2.02 4.50
N ASP A 337 2.41 -2.43 3.75
CA ASP A 337 2.44 -2.43 2.29
C ASP A 337 3.12 -3.71 1.77
N TRP A 338 2.61 -4.28 0.65
CA TRP A 338 3.03 -5.62 0.21
C TRP A 338 3.45 -5.67 -1.25
#